data_0dbdbb0ca17deb1275ec53495860aa93
#
_entry.id   0dbdbb0ca17deb1275ec53495860aa93
#
_cell.length_a   1.000
_cell.length_b   1.000
_cell.length_c   1.000
_cell.angle_alpha   90.00
_cell.angle_beta   90.00
_cell.angle_gamma   90.00
#
_symmetry.space_group_name_H-M   'P 1'
#
loop_
_entity.id
_entity.type
_entity.pdbx_description
1 polymer ?
#
loop_
_entity_poly.entity_id
_entity_poly.type
_entity_poly.pdbx_seq_one_letter_code
_entity_poly.pdbx_strand_id
1 'polypeptide(L)'
;GQALYEQVVGKDKMNQPCRIYAPVGSHEDLLAYLVRRLLENGANTSFVNRLADDEAPIADIIADPVTEIEKLEQIPHPHIPLPSAIFAGRVNSQGAALWDDATRAGLMSGIENALAKPFEAHALIDGKPDLVGPLRRITSPHDRRMEIGQVWEADEKAVARAMESAAKAQMDWDLSGGTSRAAMLDKAAGLFEANTERFAALLVREAGKSLDNAIADLREAVDFLRYYAMQARAEFNGPMLLPGPTGERNELSLHGRGVFACISPWNFPLAIFTGQMAAALASGNSVVSKPAEQTPLIAFEAVRLMHEAGVPKSVLQLVPGDGARIGKVLLAHPALSGVAFTGSNETASIINRALAARDGAIPTLIAETGGMNAMIVDSSALPEQAVRDVLASAFDSAGQRCSAARLLFVQDDVAGRVIGMLKGAMAELKVGDPMEFATDVGPVIDEDARAGLEAHKARMRAEEKTIINLPLGADCSHGTFVAPAAFELSSIAALKREVFGPVLHVVRFAGDRVGDVCDALNATGYGLTLGLHTRIESTAAEVRRRVRVGNMYVNRNQIGAVVGAQPFGGEGLSGTGPKAGGPHYLHRFATERVCSTDTTASGGNAALMSL
;
A
#
# COMPACT_ATOMS: atom_id res chain seq x y z
N GLY A 1 -33.05 -13.30 -29.71
CA GLY A 1 -31.79 -13.97 -29.92
C GLY A 1 -31.83 -15.44 -30.25
N GLN A 2 -32.72 -16.31 -29.63
CA GLN A 2 -32.63 -17.75 -29.79
C GLN A 2 -32.72 -18.20 -31.25
N ALA A 3 -33.67 -17.69 -32.01
CA ALA A 3 -33.84 -18.03 -33.42
C ALA A 3 -32.62 -17.71 -34.31
N LEU A 4 -31.89 -16.63 -33.99
CA LEU A 4 -30.63 -16.29 -34.66
C LEU A 4 -29.54 -17.31 -34.31
N TYR A 5 -29.40 -17.67 -33.02
CA TYR A 5 -28.41 -18.64 -32.59
C TYR A 5 -28.67 -20.04 -33.20
N GLU A 6 -29.92 -20.42 -33.38
CA GLU A 6 -30.31 -21.69 -34.02
C GLU A 6 -29.79 -21.76 -35.47
N GLN A 7 -29.72 -20.61 -36.20
CA GLN A 7 -29.15 -20.56 -37.55
C GLN A 7 -27.62 -20.64 -37.55
N VAL A 8 -26.97 -20.22 -36.45
CA VAL A 8 -25.50 -20.22 -36.35
C VAL A 8 -24.99 -21.55 -35.79
N VAL A 9 -25.64 -22.11 -34.79
CA VAL A 9 -25.16 -23.29 -34.04
C VAL A 9 -25.63 -24.62 -34.64
N GLY A 10 -26.77 -24.63 -35.33
CA GLY A 10 -27.36 -25.85 -35.89
C GLY A 10 -26.39 -26.60 -36.80
N LYS A 11 -26.30 -27.94 -36.59
CA LYS A 11 -25.41 -28.78 -37.41
C LYS A 11 -25.75 -28.78 -38.89
N ASP A 12 -27.02 -28.56 -39.22
CA ASP A 12 -27.58 -28.42 -40.54
C ASP A 12 -27.57 -26.97 -41.07
N LYS A 13 -26.99 -26.02 -40.30
CA LYS A 13 -26.89 -24.59 -40.60
C LYS A 13 -25.40 -24.19 -40.72
N MET A 14 -24.97 -23.15 -39.99
CA MET A 14 -23.59 -22.69 -40.07
C MET A 14 -22.61 -23.54 -39.23
N ASN A 15 -23.12 -24.38 -38.34
CA ASN A 15 -22.38 -25.29 -37.48
C ASN A 15 -21.19 -24.60 -36.74
N GLN A 16 -21.41 -23.38 -36.23
CA GLN A 16 -20.40 -22.65 -35.51
C GLN A 16 -20.50 -22.91 -34.00
N PRO A 17 -19.38 -23.03 -33.27
CA PRO A 17 -19.42 -23.21 -31.82
C PRO A 17 -20.01 -21.98 -31.13
N CYS A 18 -20.85 -22.21 -30.12
CA CYS A 18 -21.44 -21.15 -29.32
C CYS A 18 -21.15 -21.41 -27.83
N ARG A 19 -20.75 -20.34 -27.12
CA ARG A 19 -20.65 -20.35 -25.67
C ARG A 19 -21.71 -19.43 -25.08
N ILE A 20 -22.48 -19.96 -24.14
CA ILE A 20 -23.45 -19.16 -23.39
C ILE A 20 -22.76 -18.62 -22.15
N TYR A 21 -22.73 -17.30 -22.04
CA TYR A 21 -22.25 -16.60 -20.86
C TYR A 21 -23.42 -16.21 -19.96
N ALA A 22 -23.29 -16.47 -18.68
CA ALA A 22 -24.23 -16.01 -17.67
C ALA A 22 -23.46 -15.45 -16.46
N PRO A 23 -23.80 -14.26 -15.97
CA PRO A 23 -23.20 -13.72 -14.76
C PRO A 23 -23.63 -14.55 -13.55
N VAL A 24 -22.71 -14.74 -12.61
CA VAL A 24 -22.93 -15.44 -11.34
C VAL A 24 -22.39 -14.55 -10.22
N GLY A 25 -23.20 -14.34 -9.17
CA GLY A 25 -22.82 -13.49 -8.05
C GLY A 25 -23.90 -13.47 -6.97
N SER A 26 -23.71 -12.68 -5.92
CA SER A 26 -24.75 -12.41 -4.92
C SER A 26 -25.95 -11.70 -5.57
N HIS A 27 -27.13 -11.77 -4.93
CA HIS A 27 -28.30 -11.06 -5.46
C HIS A 27 -28.08 -9.52 -5.49
N GLU A 28 -27.29 -8.97 -4.59
CA GLU A 28 -26.96 -7.55 -4.54
C GLU A 28 -26.14 -7.13 -5.77
N ASP A 29 -25.11 -7.91 -6.12
CA ASP A 29 -24.27 -7.66 -7.30
C ASP A 29 -25.02 -7.92 -8.60
N LEU A 30 -25.78 -9.05 -8.65
CA LEU A 30 -26.53 -9.44 -9.84
C LEU A 30 -27.69 -8.51 -10.13
N LEU A 31 -28.38 -8.01 -9.11
CA LEU A 31 -29.50 -7.08 -9.30
C LEU A 31 -29.04 -5.80 -10.00
N ALA A 32 -27.96 -5.19 -9.54
CA ALA A 32 -27.39 -4.01 -10.17
C ALA A 32 -26.94 -4.27 -11.62
N TYR A 33 -26.31 -5.41 -11.87
CA TYR A 33 -25.92 -5.86 -13.22
C TYR A 33 -27.13 -6.05 -14.12
N LEU A 34 -28.16 -6.77 -13.68
CA LEU A 34 -29.36 -7.06 -14.47
C LEU A 34 -30.16 -5.80 -14.75
N VAL A 35 -30.33 -4.91 -13.75
CA VAL A 35 -31.01 -3.61 -13.94
C VAL A 35 -30.27 -2.77 -14.97
N ARG A 36 -28.94 -2.70 -14.88
CA ARG A 36 -28.15 -1.97 -15.87
C ARG A 36 -28.32 -2.55 -17.28
N ARG A 37 -28.31 -3.88 -17.44
CA ARG A 37 -28.55 -4.55 -18.74
C ARG A 37 -29.94 -4.31 -19.28
N LEU A 38 -30.96 -4.32 -18.41
CA LEU A 38 -32.33 -4.01 -18.82
C LEU A 38 -32.46 -2.54 -19.25
N LEU A 39 -31.87 -1.62 -18.51
CA LEU A 39 -31.87 -0.19 -18.88
C LEU A 39 -31.10 0.07 -20.17
N GLU A 40 -29.95 -0.57 -20.34
CA GLU A 40 -29.11 -0.45 -21.51
C GLU A 40 -29.82 -0.99 -22.77
N ASN A 41 -30.50 -2.13 -22.66
CA ASN A 41 -31.27 -2.71 -23.76
C ASN A 41 -32.60 -2.00 -23.99
N GLY A 42 -33.17 -1.38 -22.95
CA GLY A 42 -34.40 -0.61 -23.01
C GLY A 42 -34.24 0.86 -23.42
N ALA A 43 -33.00 1.36 -23.47
CA ALA A 43 -32.75 2.74 -23.87
C ALA A 43 -33.09 2.94 -25.35
N ASN A 44 -33.80 4.02 -25.68
CA ASN A 44 -34.16 4.37 -27.06
C ASN A 44 -32.94 4.54 -27.98
N THR A 45 -31.76 4.81 -27.38
CA THR A 45 -30.47 4.94 -28.08
C THR A 45 -29.74 3.62 -28.25
N SER A 46 -30.25 2.48 -27.71
CA SER A 46 -29.60 1.19 -27.89
C SER A 46 -29.68 0.75 -29.35
N PHE A 47 -28.61 0.10 -29.85
CA PHE A 47 -28.56 -0.45 -31.21
C PHE A 47 -29.75 -1.37 -31.52
N VAL A 48 -30.18 -2.17 -30.52
CA VAL A 48 -31.32 -3.09 -30.67
C VAL A 48 -32.64 -2.35 -30.90
N ASN A 49 -32.86 -1.27 -30.15
CA ASN A 49 -34.08 -0.45 -30.31
C ASN A 49 -34.04 0.35 -31.61
N ARG A 50 -32.88 0.92 -31.98
CA ARG A 50 -32.71 1.60 -33.26
C ARG A 50 -32.93 0.66 -34.47
N LEU A 51 -32.45 -0.59 -34.36
CA LEU A 51 -32.63 -1.58 -35.42
C LEU A 51 -34.10 -2.04 -35.52
N ALA A 52 -34.86 -1.96 -34.44
CA ALA A 52 -36.29 -2.32 -34.38
C ALA A 52 -37.22 -1.15 -34.71
N ASP A 53 -36.67 0.05 -34.89
CA ASP A 53 -37.41 1.26 -35.24
C ASP A 53 -37.43 1.44 -36.77
N ASP A 54 -38.58 1.18 -37.36
CA ASP A 54 -38.77 1.29 -38.82
C ASP A 54 -38.63 2.74 -39.33
N GLU A 55 -38.69 3.75 -38.46
CA GLU A 55 -38.51 5.17 -38.78
C GLU A 55 -37.06 5.65 -38.65
N ALA A 56 -36.19 4.85 -38.06
CA ALA A 56 -34.78 5.20 -37.86
C ALA A 56 -34.03 5.24 -39.22
N PRO A 57 -33.37 6.35 -39.58
CA PRO A 57 -32.59 6.41 -40.81
C PRO A 57 -31.46 5.37 -40.79
N ILE A 58 -31.32 4.61 -41.87
CA ILE A 58 -30.25 3.60 -41.99
C ILE A 58 -28.88 4.24 -41.77
N ALA A 59 -28.68 5.47 -42.28
CA ALA A 59 -27.44 6.23 -42.11
C ALA A 59 -27.03 6.42 -40.63
N ASP A 60 -27.99 6.59 -39.71
CA ASP A 60 -27.74 6.76 -38.29
C ASP A 60 -27.41 5.42 -37.59
N ILE A 61 -27.96 4.31 -38.16
CA ILE A 61 -27.70 2.97 -37.61
C ILE A 61 -26.29 2.49 -37.99
N ILE A 62 -25.82 2.85 -39.19
CA ILE A 62 -24.50 2.46 -39.74
C ILE A 62 -23.45 3.57 -39.60
N ALA A 63 -23.75 4.65 -38.90
CA ALA A 63 -22.83 5.76 -38.68
C ALA A 63 -21.50 5.27 -38.08
N ASP A 64 -20.38 5.78 -38.61
CA ASP A 64 -19.07 5.48 -38.06
C ASP A 64 -18.96 6.07 -36.62
N PRO A 65 -18.75 5.23 -35.58
CA PRO A 65 -18.69 5.70 -34.22
C PRO A 65 -17.53 6.67 -33.97
N VAL A 66 -16.43 6.62 -34.74
CA VAL A 66 -15.32 7.56 -34.61
C VAL A 66 -15.78 8.95 -35.07
N THR A 67 -16.42 9.02 -36.23
CA THR A 67 -16.96 10.29 -36.78
C THR A 67 -18.03 10.88 -35.87
N GLU A 68 -18.86 10.06 -35.22
CA GLU A 68 -19.85 10.54 -34.26
C GLU A 68 -19.22 11.11 -32.98
N ILE A 69 -18.15 10.48 -32.48
CA ILE A 69 -17.40 10.98 -31.32
C ILE A 69 -16.68 12.28 -31.64
N GLU A 70 -16.12 12.42 -32.84
CA GLU A 70 -15.43 13.64 -33.29
C GLU A 70 -16.36 14.87 -33.39
N LYS A 71 -17.67 14.65 -33.53
CA LYS A 71 -18.68 15.72 -33.54
C LYS A 71 -18.99 16.27 -32.13
N LEU A 72 -18.59 15.57 -31.07
CA LEU A 72 -18.87 16.00 -29.71
C LEU A 72 -18.01 17.22 -29.34
N GLU A 73 -18.62 18.25 -28.74
CA GLU A 73 -17.88 19.40 -28.20
C GLU A 73 -16.89 18.98 -27.11
N GLN A 74 -17.23 17.94 -26.35
CA GLN A 74 -16.41 17.36 -25.31
C GLN A 74 -16.41 15.83 -25.43
N ILE A 75 -15.28 15.25 -25.85
CA ILE A 75 -15.13 13.80 -26.02
C ILE A 75 -15.22 13.04 -24.70
N PRO A 76 -14.51 13.44 -23.60
CA PRO A 76 -14.75 12.86 -22.28
C PRO A 76 -16.16 13.14 -21.79
N HIS A 77 -16.87 12.09 -21.37
CA HIS A 77 -18.25 12.21 -20.90
C HIS A 77 -18.33 13.14 -19.65
N PRO A 78 -19.14 14.22 -19.67
CA PRO A 78 -19.11 15.27 -18.63
C PRO A 78 -19.50 14.77 -17.22
N HIS A 79 -20.25 13.68 -17.12
CA HIS A 79 -20.69 13.10 -15.83
C HIS A 79 -19.83 11.92 -15.36
N ILE A 80 -18.83 11.48 -16.13
CA ILE A 80 -17.88 10.45 -15.71
C ILE A 80 -16.62 11.16 -15.24
N PRO A 81 -16.25 11.10 -13.95
CA PRO A 81 -15.06 11.77 -13.47
C PRO A 81 -13.80 11.18 -14.12
N LEU A 82 -12.84 12.03 -14.44
CA LEU A 82 -11.51 11.60 -14.86
C LEU A 82 -10.81 10.85 -13.70
N PRO A 83 -9.86 9.96 -13.98
CA PRO A 83 -9.09 9.25 -12.96
C PRO A 83 -8.49 10.16 -11.89
N SER A 84 -8.09 11.37 -12.24
CA SER A 84 -7.58 12.38 -11.30
C SER A 84 -8.64 12.92 -10.33
N ALA A 85 -9.93 12.82 -10.66
CA ALA A 85 -11.05 13.40 -9.93
C ALA A 85 -11.98 12.36 -9.25
N ILE A 86 -11.53 11.11 -9.12
CA ILE A 86 -12.37 10.03 -8.54
C ILE A 86 -12.58 10.16 -7.02
N PHE A 87 -11.75 10.93 -6.33
CA PHE A 87 -11.87 11.16 -4.89
C PHE A 87 -12.39 12.57 -4.60
N ALA A 88 -13.40 12.67 -3.74
CA ALA A 88 -13.82 13.96 -3.22
C ALA A 88 -12.72 14.56 -2.31
N GLY A 89 -12.41 15.85 -2.51
CA GLY A 89 -11.48 16.60 -1.64
C GLY A 89 -10.00 16.44 -1.93
N ARG A 90 -9.59 15.55 -2.84
CA ARG A 90 -8.18 15.41 -3.26
C ARG A 90 -8.05 14.98 -4.72
N VAL A 91 -6.97 15.38 -5.34
CA VAL A 91 -6.57 14.83 -6.65
C VAL A 91 -5.99 13.43 -6.46
N ASN A 92 -6.41 12.47 -7.28
CA ASN A 92 -5.84 11.13 -7.30
C ASN A 92 -4.44 11.16 -7.94
N SER A 93 -3.53 10.31 -7.47
CA SER A 93 -2.18 10.20 -8.02
C SER A 93 -2.18 9.77 -9.49
N GLN A 94 -1.24 10.33 -10.27
CA GLN A 94 -1.05 9.94 -11.66
C GLN A 94 -0.43 8.54 -11.75
N GLY A 95 -0.91 7.75 -12.72
CA GLY A 95 -0.31 6.48 -13.10
C GLY A 95 0.43 6.60 -14.43
N ALA A 96 1.12 5.54 -14.81
CA ALA A 96 1.68 5.37 -16.14
C ALA A 96 0.95 4.23 -16.87
N ALA A 97 0.54 4.46 -18.11
CA ALA A 97 -0.10 3.46 -18.95
C ALA A 97 0.97 2.53 -19.54
N LEU A 98 1.52 1.61 -18.74
CA LEU A 98 2.64 0.74 -19.13
C LEU A 98 2.29 -0.22 -20.28
N TRP A 99 1.00 -0.42 -20.58
CA TRP A 99 0.53 -1.17 -21.74
C TRP A 99 0.66 -0.36 -23.06
N ASP A 100 0.78 0.97 -22.99
CA ASP A 100 1.04 1.83 -24.15
C ASP A 100 2.54 1.88 -24.42
N ASP A 101 2.94 1.48 -25.64
CA ASP A 101 4.35 1.36 -26.02
C ASP A 101 5.09 2.70 -25.97
N ALA A 102 4.43 3.80 -26.34
CA ALA A 102 5.05 5.14 -26.32
C ALA A 102 5.29 5.62 -24.88
N THR A 103 4.30 5.46 -24.01
CA THR A 103 4.41 5.79 -22.57
C THR A 103 5.51 4.96 -21.92
N ARG A 104 5.54 3.64 -22.18
CA ARG A 104 6.55 2.74 -21.63
C ARG A 104 7.95 3.10 -22.13
N ALA A 105 8.14 3.34 -23.42
CA ALA A 105 9.42 3.73 -23.98
C ALA A 105 9.93 5.07 -23.43
N GLY A 106 9.05 6.04 -23.25
CA GLY A 106 9.37 7.32 -22.62
C GLY A 106 9.85 7.15 -21.16
N LEU A 107 9.11 6.37 -20.37
CA LEU A 107 9.48 6.06 -18.98
C LEU A 107 10.85 5.34 -18.91
N MET A 108 11.08 4.33 -19.75
CA MET A 108 12.35 3.59 -19.78
C MET A 108 13.52 4.51 -20.12
N SER A 109 13.38 5.37 -21.12
CA SER A 109 14.41 6.35 -21.49
C SER A 109 14.69 7.34 -20.34
N GLY A 110 13.65 7.79 -19.65
CA GLY A 110 13.79 8.66 -18.48
C GLY A 110 14.53 7.98 -17.31
N ILE A 111 14.22 6.71 -17.05
CA ILE A 111 14.91 5.89 -16.05
C ILE A 111 16.39 5.71 -16.40
N GLU A 112 16.71 5.37 -17.66
CA GLU A 112 18.10 5.25 -18.13
C GLU A 112 18.88 6.55 -17.94
N ASN A 113 18.27 7.69 -18.30
CA ASN A 113 18.86 9.00 -18.08
C ASN A 113 19.10 9.31 -16.58
N ALA A 114 18.17 8.90 -15.71
CA ALA A 114 18.34 9.08 -14.26
C ALA A 114 19.48 8.22 -13.69
N LEU A 115 19.70 7.02 -14.26
CA LEU A 115 20.77 6.10 -13.88
C LEU A 115 22.16 6.45 -14.48
N ALA A 116 22.22 7.38 -15.42
CA ALA A 116 23.46 7.78 -16.07
C ALA A 116 24.50 8.40 -15.10
N LYS A 117 24.03 8.84 -13.92
CA LYS A 117 24.90 9.36 -12.85
C LYS A 117 24.61 8.60 -11.56
N PRO A 118 25.64 8.21 -10.80
CA PRO A 118 25.46 7.56 -9.51
C PRO A 118 24.71 8.49 -8.54
N PHE A 119 23.88 7.87 -7.70
CA PHE A 119 23.15 8.59 -6.66
C PHE A 119 24.01 8.74 -5.41
N GLU A 120 23.76 9.81 -4.68
CA GLU A 120 24.42 10.07 -3.41
C GLU A 120 23.37 10.40 -2.33
N ALA A 121 23.56 9.81 -1.15
CA ALA A 121 22.75 10.09 0.03
C ALA A 121 23.66 10.37 1.23
N HIS A 122 23.14 11.16 2.14
CA HIS A 122 23.81 11.51 3.40
C HIS A 122 22.77 11.97 4.42
N ALA A 123 23.17 12.09 5.67
CA ALA A 123 22.30 12.73 6.65
C ALA A 123 22.05 14.19 6.27
N LEU A 124 20.78 14.62 6.42
CA LEU A 124 20.35 16.01 6.23
C LEU A 124 19.95 16.59 7.59
N ILE A 125 20.77 17.49 8.12
CA ILE A 125 20.52 18.17 9.39
C ILE A 125 20.40 19.66 9.12
N ASP A 126 19.24 20.24 9.41
CA ASP A 126 18.88 21.60 8.98
C ASP A 126 19.05 21.83 7.46
N GLY A 127 18.84 20.75 6.68
CA GLY A 127 19.05 20.73 5.24
C GLY A 127 20.50 20.85 4.80
N LYS A 128 21.46 20.72 5.73
CA LYS A 128 22.89 20.67 5.43
C LYS A 128 23.36 19.23 5.34
N PRO A 129 24.22 18.89 4.37
CA PRO A 129 24.84 17.57 4.30
C PRO A 129 25.72 17.31 5.53
N ASP A 130 25.58 16.12 6.11
CA ASP A 130 26.52 15.60 7.09
C ASP A 130 27.26 14.40 6.46
N LEU A 131 28.55 14.56 6.23
CA LEU A 131 29.42 13.59 5.55
C LEU A 131 30.46 12.97 6.51
N VAL A 132 30.22 13.05 7.83
CA VAL A 132 31.21 12.64 8.85
C VAL A 132 31.20 11.14 9.09
N GLY A 133 30.06 10.47 8.92
CA GLY A 133 29.92 9.06 9.19
C GLY A 133 30.52 8.13 8.11
N PRO A 134 30.40 6.81 8.27
CA PRO A 134 30.98 5.86 7.33
C PRO A 134 30.30 5.92 5.96
N LEU A 135 31.13 5.79 4.91
CA LEU A 135 30.65 5.70 3.53
C LEU A 135 30.35 4.25 3.19
N ARG A 136 29.15 3.98 2.65
CA ARG A 136 28.74 2.67 2.17
C ARG A 136 28.25 2.74 0.72
N ARG A 137 28.69 1.79 -0.10
CA ARG A 137 28.22 1.64 -1.48
C ARG A 137 26.87 0.94 -1.50
N ILE A 138 26.00 1.36 -2.40
CA ILE A 138 24.70 0.76 -2.65
C ILE A 138 24.75 0.04 -3.99
N THR A 139 24.47 -1.25 -3.96
CA THR A 139 24.40 -2.11 -5.16
C THR A 139 22.99 -2.58 -5.41
N SER A 140 22.67 -2.88 -6.67
CA SER A 140 21.36 -3.39 -7.01
C SER A 140 21.14 -4.85 -6.58
N PRO A 141 19.98 -5.21 -6.01
CA PRO A 141 19.69 -6.60 -5.64
C PRO A 141 19.57 -7.53 -6.86
N HIS A 142 19.27 -7.02 -8.06
CA HIS A 142 19.19 -7.85 -9.26
C HIS A 142 20.56 -8.23 -9.82
N ASP A 143 21.56 -7.36 -9.66
CA ASP A 143 22.96 -7.61 -9.99
C ASP A 143 23.88 -6.89 -9.00
N ARG A 144 24.44 -7.63 -8.05
CA ARG A 144 25.31 -7.11 -6.98
C ARG A 144 26.60 -6.47 -7.46
N ARG A 145 26.96 -6.62 -8.73
CA ARG A 145 28.08 -5.94 -9.39
C ARG A 145 27.74 -4.51 -9.82
N MET A 146 26.43 -4.21 -9.96
CA MET A 146 25.96 -2.89 -10.35
C MET A 146 25.92 -1.98 -9.12
N GLU A 147 26.85 -1.04 -9.04
CA GLU A 147 26.80 0.07 -8.08
C GLU A 147 25.82 1.13 -8.58
N ILE A 148 24.85 1.51 -7.74
CA ILE A 148 23.83 2.52 -8.05
C ILE A 148 24.19 3.87 -7.44
N GLY A 149 24.90 3.84 -6.33
CA GLY A 149 25.29 5.04 -5.61
C GLY A 149 25.96 4.74 -4.27
N GLN A 150 26.03 5.77 -3.45
CA GLN A 150 26.70 5.70 -2.15
C GLN A 150 25.94 6.50 -1.08
N VAL A 151 26.12 6.11 0.18
CA VAL A 151 25.54 6.79 1.32
C VAL A 151 26.58 7.04 2.42
N TRP A 152 26.64 8.27 2.92
CA TRP A 152 27.30 8.60 4.19
C TRP A 152 26.29 8.39 5.32
N GLU A 153 26.52 7.38 6.14
CA GLU A 153 25.62 7.07 7.25
C GLU A 153 25.79 8.07 8.40
N ALA A 154 24.69 8.39 9.08
CA ALA A 154 24.74 9.25 10.24
C ALA A 154 25.52 8.61 11.40
N ASP A 155 26.32 9.38 12.11
CA ASP A 155 26.87 8.99 13.40
C ASP A 155 25.92 9.36 14.57
N GLU A 156 26.24 8.90 15.75
CA GLU A 156 25.40 9.17 16.95
C GLU A 156 25.27 10.68 17.27
N LYS A 157 26.32 11.46 16.98
CA LYS A 157 26.31 12.91 17.19
C LYS A 157 25.43 13.62 16.18
N ALA A 158 25.42 13.15 14.93
CA ALA A 158 24.52 13.65 13.90
C ALA A 158 23.06 13.42 14.26
N VAL A 159 22.72 12.21 14.78
CA VAL A 159 21.38 11.89 15.27
C VAL A 159 20.96 12.80 16.42
N ALA A 160 21.84 13.03 17.40
CA ALA A 160 21.53 13.93 18.50
C ALA A 160 21.26 15.36 18.03
N ARG A 161 22.12 15.92 17.12
CA ARG A 161 21.89 17.23 16.52
C ARG A 161 20.57 17.31 15.74
N ALA A 162 20.22 16.25 15.00
CA ALA A 162 18.95 16.18 14.28
C ALA A 162 17.75 16.26 15.24
N MET A 163 17.80 15.53 16.35
CA MET A 163 16.75 15.56 17.39
C MET A 163 16.65 16.93 18.06
N GLU A 164 17.78 17.57 18.39
CA GLU A 164 17.80 18.91 18.99
C GLU A 164 17.23 19.97 18.04
N SER A 165 17.61 19.92 16.76
CA SER A 165 17.10 20.83 15.73
C SER A 165 15.59 20.67 15.56
N ALA A 166 15.11 19.43 15.41
CA ALA A 166 13.70 19.12 15.28
C ALA A 166 12.89 19.60 16.50
N ALA A 167 13.43 19.42 17.72
CA ALA A 167 12.78 19.90 18.94
C ALA A 167 12.61 21.42 18.99
N LYS A 168 13.62 22.17 18.57
CA LYS A 168 13.57 23.64 18.53
C LYS A 168 12.55 24.18 17.54
N ALA A 169 12.37 23.49 16.41
CA ALA A 169 11.51 23.94 15.32
C ALA A 169 10.04 23.54 15.48
N GLN A 170 9.72 22.60 16.36
CA GLN A 170 8.40 21.95 16.41
C GLN A 170 7.27 22.93 16.77
N MET A 171 7.46 23.79 17.75
CA MET A 171 6.39 24.70 18.20
C MET A 171 5.95 25.66 17.07
N ASP A 172 6.90 26.28 16.36
CA ASP A 172 6.59 27.18 15.26
C ASP A 172 5.90 26.44 14.11
N TRP A 173 6.29 25.17 13.89
CA TRP A 173 5.66 24.32 12.89
C TRP A 173 4.20 23.98 13.28
N ASP A 174 3.93 23.61 14.52
CA ASP A 174 2.58 23.37 15.02
C ASP A 174 1.69 24.60 14.87
N LEU A 175 2.20 25.76 15.26
CA LEU A 175 1.51 27.05 15.17
C LEU A 175 1.29 27.56 13.73
N SER A 176 1.98 27.02 12.73
CA SER A 176 1.81 27.40 11.33
C SER A 176 0.43 27.04 10.76
N GLY A 177 -0.31 26.19 11.44
CA GLY A 177 -1.68 25.76 11.10
C GLY A 177 -1.76 24.71 10.00
N GLY A 178 -2.88 23.96 10.02
CA GLY A 178 -3.11 22.83 9.10
C GLY A 178 -3.10 23.22 7.62
N THR A 179 -3.64 24.39 7.27
CA THR A 179 -3.68 24.87 5.88
C THR A 179 -2.29 25.11 5.30
N SER A 180 -1.38 25.72 6.07
CA SER A 180 -0.01 25.99 5.63
C SER A 180 0.77 24.69 5.43
N ARG A 181 0.67 23.77 6.38
CA ARG A 181 1.31 22.46 6.30
C ARG A 181 0.79 21.65 5.11
N ALA A 182 -0.52 21.65 4.89
CA ALA A 182 -1.17 20.99 3.77
C ALA A 182 -0.71 21.50 2.41
N ALA A 183 -0.50 22.83 2.26
CA ALA A 183 -0.04 23.41 1.00
C ALA A 183 1.37 22.91 0.62
N MET A 184 2.25 22.71 1.60
CA MET A 184 3.59 22.17 1.38
C MET A 184 3.54 20.68 1.00
N LEU A 185 2.66 19.89 1.64
CA LEU A 185 2.46 18.47 1.31
C LEU A 185 1.89 18.29 -0.11
N ASP A 186 0.92 19.12 -0.52
CA ASP A 186 0.39 19.07 -1.89
C ASP A 186 1.45 19.46 -2.93
N LYS A 187 2.29 20.45 -2.62
CA LYS A 187 3.40 20.82 -3.49
C LYS A 187 4.44 19.70 -3.59
N ALA A 188 4.73 19.00 -2.48
CA ALA A 188 5.59 17.83 -2.48
C ALA A 188 5.02 16.71 -3.35
N ALA A 189 3.72 16.46 -3.28
CA ALA A 189 3.04 15.48 -4.13
C ALA A 189 3.24 15.78 -5.63
N GLY A 190 3.09 17.04 -6.04
CA GLY A 190 3.36 17.48 -7.41
C GLY A 190 4.83 17.30 -7.82
N LEU A 191 5.78 17.58 -6.91
CA LEU A 191 7.21 17.37 -7.17
C LEU A 191 7.55 15.87 -7.28
N PHE A 192 6.89 15.00 -6.50
CA PHE A 192 7.09 13.55 -6.62
C PHE A 192 6.62 13.05 -7.98
N GLU A 193 5.45 13.47 -8.45
CA GLU A 193 4.96 13.13 -9.81
C GLU A 193 5.88 13.69 -10.92
N ALA A 194 6.40 14.90 -10.75
CA ALA A 194 7.34 15.50 -11.70
C ALA A 194 8.72 14.80 -11.74
N ASN A 195 9.03 13.93 -10.78
CA ASN A 195 10.27 13.18 -10.70
C ASN A 195 10.03 11.66 -10.81
N THR A 196 8.96 11.26 -11.54
CA THR A 196 8.54 9.85 -11.69
C THR A 196 9.67 8.95 -12.16
N GLU A 197 10.42 9.34 -13.19
CA GLU A 197 11.48 8.53 -13.78
C GLU A 197 12.64 8.32 -12.79
N ARG A 198 12.96 9.35 -12.02
CA ARG A 198 14.02 9.29 -11.01
C ARG A 198 13.64 8.37 -9.83
N PHE A 199 12.40 8.46 -9.35
CA PHE A 199 11.90 7.54 -8.34
C PHE A 199 11.77 6.11 -8.86
N ALA A 200 11.27 5.93 -10.09
CA ALA A 200 11.18 4.61 -10.71
C ALA A 200 12.56 3.97 -10.86
N ALA A 201 13.59 4.74 -11.27
CA ALA A 201 14.97 4.28 -11.34
C ALA A 201 15.47 3.73 -10.00
N LEU A 202 15.23 4.46 -8.90
CA LEU A 202 15.62 4.05 -7.55
C LEU A 202 14.79 2.85 -7.08
N LEU A 203 13.46 2.87 -7.25
CA LEU A 203 12.59 1.78 -6.83
C LEU A 203 12.94 0.46 -7.52
N VAL A 204 13.28 0.51 -8.81
CA VAL A 204 13.68 -0.68 -9.56
C VAL A 204 15.10 -1.13 -9.20
N ARG A 205 16.07 -0.21 -9.12
CA ARG A 205 17.49 -0.58 -8.97
C ARG A 205 17.96 -0.71 -7.53
N GLU A 206 17.45 0.12 -6.59
CA GLU A 206 17.80 0.04 -5.17
C GLU A 206 16.93 -0.97 -4.42
N ALA A 207 15.61 -1.00 -4.70
CA ALA A 207 14.67 -1.87 -3.99
C ALA A 207 14.29 -3.14 -4.75
N GLY A 208 14.71 -3.31 -6.00
CA GLY A 208 14.43 -4.50 -6.80
C GLY A 208 12.97 -4.66 -7.24
N LYS A 209 12.20 -3.56 -7.27
CA LYS A 209 10.78 -3.59 -7.64
C LYS A 209 10.60 -3.66 -9.16
N SER A 210 9.62 -4.43 -9.64
CA SER A 210 9.19 -4.35 -11.04
C SER A 210 8.68 -2.96 -11.38
N LEU A 211 8.61 -2.62 -12.67
CA LEU A 211 8.12 -1.29 -13.12
C LEU A 211 6.72 -0.98 -12.59
N ASP A 212 5.79 -1.94 -12.67
CA ASP A 212 4.43 -1.77 -12.14
C ASP A 212 4.43 -1.47 -10.64
N ASN A 213 5.24 -2.22 -9.88
CA ASN A 213 5.38 -2.03 -8.43
C ASN A 213 6.08 -0.71 -8.08
N ALA A 214 7.01 -0.24 -8.91
CA ALA A 214 7.67 1.05 -8.74
C ALA A 214 6.68 2.21 -8.93
N ILE A 215 5.89 2.18 -10.00
CA ILE A 215 4.83 3.17 -10.22
C ILE A 215 3.76 3.13 -9.14
N ALA A 216 3.38 1.93 -8.67
CA ALA A 216 2.41 1.79 -7.58
C ALA A 216 2.91 2.39 -6.25
N ASP A 217 4.19 2.18 -5.89
CA ASP A 217 4.81 2.73 -4.69
C ASP A 217 4.86 4.28 -4.75
N LEU A 218 5.26 4.85 -5.88
CA LEU A 218 5.23 6.30 -6.09
C LEU A 218 3.82 6.87 -5.95
N ARG A 219 2.83 6.23 -6.59
CA ARG A 219 1.43 6.67 -6.51
C ARG A 219 0.91 6.65 -5.08
N GLU A 220 1.22 5.62 -4.33
CA GLU A 220 0.81 5.51 -2.93
C GLU A 220 1.46 6.62 -2.07
N ALA A 221 2.74 6.94 -2.31
CA ALA A 221 3.43 8.06 -1.65
C ALA A 221 2.74 9.41 -1.93
N VAL A 222 2.38 9.67 -3.18
CA VAL A 222 1.65 10.87 -3.61
C VAL A 222 0.27 10.93 -2.96
N ASP A 223 -0.43 9.80 -2.91
CA ASP A 223 -1.76 9.72 -2.29
C ASP A 223 -1.71 9.94 -0.78
N PHE A 224 -0.68 9.47 -0.07
CA PHE A 224 -0.47 9.81 1.35
C PHE A 224 -0.27 11.31 1.56
N LEU A 225 0.56 11.96 0.75
CA LEU A 225 0.80 13.40 0.84
C LEU A 225 -0.51 14.20 0.69
N ARG A 226 -1.29 13.91 -0.36
CA ARG A 226 -2.56 14.59 -0.64
C ARG A 226 -3.65 14.27 0.37
N TYR A 227 -3.73 13.03 0.82
CA TYR A 227 -4.74 12.61 1.79
C TYR A 227 -4.52 13.27 3.15
N TYR A 228 -3.28 13.26 3.65
CA TYR A 228 -2.98 13.91 4.92
C TYR A 228 -2.99 15.44 4.82
N ALA A 229 -2.70 16.02 3.65
CA ALA A 229 -2.93 17.44 3.40
C ALA A 229 -4.42 17.80 3.52
N MET A 230 -5.30 16.99 2.93
CA MET A 230 -6.75 17.15 3.05
C MET A 230 -7.21 17.09 4.51
N GLN A 231 -6.76 16.08 5.27
CA GLN A 231 -7.11 15.94 6.69
C GLN A 231 -6.54 17.08 7.54
N ALA A 232 -5.31 17.55 7.27
CA ALA A 232 -4.72 18.68 7.99
C ALA A 232 -5.55 19.95 7.86
N ARG A 233 -6.09 20.22 6.66
CA ARG A 233 -7.01 21.34 6.44
C ARG A 233 -8.32 21.18 7.21
N ALA A 234 -8.84 19.96 7.28
CA ALA A 234 -10.12 19.70 7.92
C ALA A 234 -10.04 19.74 9.45
N GLU A 235 -8.96 19.23 10.04
CA GLU A 235 -8.94 18.92 11.47
C GLU A 235 -7.93 19.77 12.29
N PHE A 236 -6.88 20.34 11.64
CA PHE A 236 -5.82 21.07 12.32
C PHE A 236 -5.79 22.56 12.00
N ASN A 237 -6.93 23.12 11.63
CA ASN A 237 -7.02 24.53 11.18
C ASN A 237 -7.86 25.42 12.14
N GLY A 238 -7.80 25.10 13.39
CA GLY A 238 -8.49 25.84 14.45
C GLY A 238 -9.25 24.91 15.39
N PRO A 239 -9.81 25.46 16.47
CA PRO A 239 -10.53 24.67 17.45
C PRO A 239 -11.92 24.27 16.99
N MET A 240 -12.37 23.11 17.42
CA MET A 240 -13.74 22.67 17.37
C MET A 240 -14.49 23.23 18.61
N LEU A 241 -15.66 23.82 18.40
CA LEU A 241 -16.49 24.28 19.51
C LEU A 241 -17.23 23.10 20.13
N LEU A 242 -17.12 23.00 21.46
CA LEU A 242 -17.85 22.06 22.27
C LEU A 242 -19.06 22.74 22.94
N PRO A 243 -20.08 21.99 23.42
CA PRO A 243 -21.21 22.56 24.15
C PRO A 243 -20.75 23.34 25.37
N GLY A 244 -21.40 24.51 25.62
CA GLY A 244 -21.20 25.35 26.79
C GLY A 244 -22.49 25.49 27.58
N PRO A 245 -22.95 24.47 28.35
CA PRO A 245 -24.27 24.42 28.95
C PRO A 245 -24.54 25.50 30.00
N THR A 246 -23.48 26.09 30.56
CA THR A 246 -23.60 27.20 31.54
C THR A 246 -23.17 28.56 30.96
N GLY A 247 -23.00 28.63 29.63
CA GLY A 247 -22.70 29.88 28.90
C GLY A 247 -21.20 30.10 28.63
N GLU A 248 -20.34 29.18 29.03
CA GLU A 248 -18.93 29.21 28.71
C GLU A 248 -18.68 28.84 27.24
N ARG A 249 -17.58 29.36 26.70
CA ARG A 249 -17.06 28.96 25.38
C ARG A 249 -15.99 27.89 25.58
N ASN A 250 -16.27 26.69 25.09
CA ASN A 250 -15.35 25.56 25.16
C ASN A 250 -14.78 25.28 23.77
N GLU A 251 -13.47 25.23 23.68
CA GLU A 251 -12.72 25.01 22.43
C GLU A 251 -11.77 23.84 22.58
N LEU A 252 -11.90 22.85 21.70
CA LEU A 252 -10.99 21.70 21.58
C LEU A 252 -10.10 21.89 20.36
N SER A 253 -8.79 21.91 20.53
CA SER A 253 -7.83 21.99 19.44
C SER A 253 -6.89 20.80 19.40
N LEU A 254 -6.47 20.41 18.20
CA LEU A 254 -5.47 19.36 17.94
C LEU A 254 -4.09 19.99 17.70
N HIS A 255 -3.08 19.45 18.36
CA HIS A 255 -1.69 19.93 18.30
C HIS A 255 -0.72 18.78 18.08
N GLY A 256 0.43 19.05 17.46
CA GLY A 256 1.53 18.11 17.40
C GLY A 256 2.06 17.78 18.81
N ARG A 257 2.45 16.52 19.00
CA ARG A 257 2.99 16.04 20.30
C ARG A 257 4.42 16.48 20.54
N GLY A 258 5.20 16.72 19.47
CA GLY A 258 6.62 17.05 19.59
C GLY A 258 7.44 16.45 18.42
N VAL A 259 8.56 15.81 18.74
CA VAL A 259 9.43 15.16 17.76
C VAL A 259 9.02 13.70 17.56
N PHE A 260 8.76 13.31 16.33
CA PHE A 260 8.55 11.93 15.93
C PHE A 260 9.77 11.34 15.25
N ALA A 261 10.19 10.16 15.69
CA ALA A 261 11.10 9.30 14.94
C ALA A 261 10.27 8.45 13.98
N CYS A 262 10.45 8.66 12.65
CA CYS A 262 9.83 7.87 11.61
C CYS A 262 10.83 6.83 11.11
N ILE A 263 10.59 5.55 11.41
CA ILE A 263 11.48 4.43 11.09
C ILE A 263 10.75 3.51 10.11
N SER A 264 11.19 3.51 8.85
CA SER A 264 10.51 2.87 7.75
C SER A 264 11.23 1.63 7.23
N PRO A 265 10.50 0.71 6.57
CA PRO A 265 11.06 -0.51 6.00
C PRO A 265 11.59 -0.28 4.58
N TRP A 266 12.27 -1.30 4.04
CA TRP A 266 12.82 -1.30 2.68
C TRP A 266 11.82 -1.76 1.60
N ASN A 267 10.73 -2.45 1.95
CA ASN A 267 9.84 -3.08 0.97
C ASN A 267 8.83 -2.10 0.33
N PHE A 268 8.53 -0.98 0.98
CA PHE A 268 7.85 0.20 0.44
C PHE A 268 8.65 1.45 0.81
N PRO A 269 9.85 1.59 0.22
CA PRO A 269 10.83 2.56 0.68
C PRO A 269 10.45 4.00 0.38
N LEU A 270 9.51 4.23 -0.52
CA LEU A 270 8.96 5.54 -0.82
C LEU A 270 7.60 5.77 -0.15
N ALA A 271 6.63 4.88 -0.33
CA ALA A 271 5.27 5.08 0.14
C ALA A 271 5.17 5.08 1.67
N ILE A 272 5.68 4.04 2.35
CA ILE A 272 5.60 3.97 3.82
C ILE A 272 6.49 5.04 4.44
N PHE A 273 7.69 5.27 3.91
CA PHE A 273 8.58 6.34 4.37
C PHE A 273 7.90 7.71 4.30
N THR A 274 7.31 8.04 3.15
CA THR A 274 6.57 9.29 2.94
C THR A 274 5.31 9.37 3.81
N GLY A 275 4.56 8.27 3.90
CA GLY A 275 3.31 8.21 4.67
C GLY A 275 3.51 8.50 6.16
N GLN A 276 4.55 7.94 6.78
CA GLN A 276 4.89 8.21 8.17
C GLN A 276 5.28 9.68 8.39
N MET A 277 6.16 10.22 7.53
CA MET A 277 6.58 11.62 7.61
C MET A 277 5.42 12.58 7.38
N ALA A 278 4.63 12.34 6.33
CA ALA A 278 3.51 13.20 5.96
C ALA A 278 2.45 13.25 7.06
N ALA A 279 2.13 12.12 7.71
CA ALA A 279 1.19 12.08 8.83
C ALA A 279 1.70 12.88 10.04
N ALA A 280 2.96 12.69 10.42
CA ALA A 280 3.59 13.42 11.52
C ALA A 280 3.65 14.93 11.23
N LEU A 281 4.08 15.33 10.02
CA LEU A 281 4.16 16.73 9.59
C LEU A 281 2.78 17.38 9.52
N ALA A 282 1.78 16.71 8.93
CA ALA A 282 0.41 17.18 8.82
C ALA A 282 -0.19 17.52 10.18
N SER A 283 0.13 16.70 11.19
CA SER A 283 -0.36 16.86 12.57
C SER A 283 0.42 17.87 13.41
N GLY A 284 1.41 18.58 12.83
CA GLY A 284 2.18 19.62 13.53
C GLY A 284 3.42 19.13 14.28
N ASN A 285 3.87 17.90 14.04
CA ASN A 285 5.12 17.38 14.62
C ASN A 285 6.31 17.68 13.74
N SER A 286 7.48 17.82 14.35
CA SER A 286 8.75 17.72 13.64
C SER A 286 9.16 16.24 13.52
N VAL A 287 10.00 15.94 12.53
CA VAL A 287 10.32 14.57 12.14
C VAL A 287 11.83 14.36 12.05
N VAL A 288 12.31 13.29 12.65
CA VAL A 288 13.61 12.69 12.36
C VAL A 288 13.37 11.35 11.68
N SER A 289 13.62 11.29 10.37
CA SER A 289 13.33 10.12 9.54
C SER A 289 14.55 9.22 9.40
N LYS A 290 14.37 7.94 9.72
CA LYS A 290 15.36 6.87 9.54
C LYS A 290 14.85 5.88 8.50
N PRO A 291 15.36 5.90 7.26
CA PRO A 291 15.04 4.90 6.25
C PRO A 291 15.65 3.54 6.60
N ALA A 292 15.19 2.50 5.95
CA ALA A 292 15.86 1.21 5.97
C ALA A 292 17.29 1.33 5.40
N GLU A 293 18.18 0.51 5.88
CA GLU A 293 19.59 0.52 5.47
C GLU A 293 19.75 0.17 3.99
N GLN A 294 18.88 -0.70 3.48
CA GLN A 294 18.89 -1.15 2.10
C GLN A 294 18.51 -0.07 1.09
N THR A 295 17.72 0.95 1.51
CA THR A 295 17.09 1.91 0.60
C THR A 295 17.26 3.38 1.02
N PRO A 296 18.51 3.84 1.26
CA PRO A 296 18.77 5.22 1.69
C PRO A 296 18.69 6.24 0.56
N LEU A 297 18.94 5.85 -0.71
CA LEU A 297 19.01 6.79 -1.83
C LEU A 297 17.62 7.35 -2.17
N ILE A 298 16.61 6.49 -2.22
CA ILE A 298 15.23 6.91 -2.48
C ILE A 298 14.67 7.78 -1.34
N ALA A 299 15.02 7.47 -0.09
CA ALA A 299 14.62 8.24 1.07
C ALA A 299 15.24 9.64 1.07
N PHE A 300 16.52 9.74 0.67
CA PHE A 300 17.21 11.01 0.51
C PHE A 300 16.52 11.90 -0.54
N GLU A 301 16.18 11.32 -1.69
CA GLU A 301 15.49 12.03 -2.76
C GLU A 301 14.09 12.53 -2.30
N ALA A 302 13.36 11.71 -1.57
CA ALA A 302 12.07 12.08 -1.01
C ALA A 302 12.19 13.29 -0.05
N VAL A 303 13.15 13.28 0.90
CA VAL A 303 13.36 14.39 1.83
C VAL A 303 13.84 15.65 1.12
N ARG A 304 14.72 15.52 0.12
CA ARG A 304 15.17 16.64 -0.71
C ARG A 304 14.00 17.37 -1.36
N LEU A 305 13.07 16.60 -1.97
CA LEU A 305 11.87 17.17 -2.61
C LEU A 305 10.88 17.75 -1.60
N MET A 306 10.75 17.16 -0.40
CA MET A 306 9.95 17.73 0.68
C MET A 306 10.50 19.12 1.11
N HIS A 307 11.82 19.26 1.22
CA HIS A 307 12.45 20.57 1.50
C HIS A 307 12.25 21.57 0.35
N GLU A 308 12.31 21.11 -0.91
CA GLU A 308 12.04 21.92 -2.10
C GLU A 308 10.57 22.38 -2.15
N ALA A 309 9.66 21.55 -1.66
CA ALA A 309 8.24 21.88 -1.52
C ALA A 309 8.00 23.00 -0.49
N GLY A 310 8.95 23.25 0.40
CA GLY A 310 8.88 24.29 1.42
C GLY A 310 8.77 23.78 2.86
N VAL A 311 8.80 22.47 3.09
CA VAL A 311 8.89 21.93 4.46
C VAL A 311 10.18 22.46 5.10
N PRO A 312 10.11 23.14 6.25
CA PRO A 312 11.28 23.74 6.86
C PRO A 312 12.37 22.70 7.16
N LYS A 313 13.59 23.04 6.80
CA LYS A 313 14.74 22.12 6.92
C LYS A 313 15.03 21.70 8.36
N SER A 314 14.67 22.54 9.34
CA SER A 314 14.77 22.22 10.76
C SER A 314 13.63 21.32 11.28
N VAL A 315 12.51 21.25 10.57
CA VAL A 315 11.34 20.44 10.94
C VAL A 315 11.48 18.99 10.47
N LEU A 316 12.12 18.76 9.32
CA LEU A 316 12.31 17.43 8.74
C LEU A 316 13.80 17.12 8.59
N GLN A 317 14.27 16.13 9.32
CA GLN A 317 15.66 15.65 9.34
C GLN A 317 15.73 14.24 8.72
N LEU A 318 16.87 13.90 8.11
CA LEU A 318 17.16 12.57 7.57
C LEU A 318 18.43 12.00 8.22
N VAL A 319 18.34 10.79 8.76
CA VAL A 319 19.46 10.08 9.42
C VAL A 319 19.58 8.65 8.90
N PRO A 320 20.17 8.42 7.69
CA PRO A 320 20.39 7.09 7.16
C PRO A 320 21.47 6.36 7.96
N GLY A 321 21.40 5.04 8.06
CA GLY A 321 22.43 4.18 8.66
C GLY A 321 21.87 3.04 9.47
N ASP A 322 22.75 2.35 10.19
CA ASP A 322 22.47 1.14 10.98
C ASP A 322 21.34 1.33 11.98
N GLY A 323 20.34 0.44 11.92
CA GLY A 323 19.12 0.53 12.72
C GLY A 323 19.34 0.38 14.20
N ALA A 324 20.25 -0.48 14.62
CA ALA A 324 20.50 -0.71 16.03
C ALA A 324 21.25 0.47 16.66
N ARG A 325 22.25 1.01 15.96
CA ARG A 325 23.05 2.15 16.40
C ARG A 325 22.22 3.44 16.45
N ILE A 326 21.57 3.79 15.35
CA ILE A 326 20.75 5.02 15.25
C ILE A 326 19.53 4.92 16.13
N GLY A 327 18.83 3.77 16.12
CA GLY A 327 17.65 3.52 16.93
C GLY A 327 17.90 3.71 18.42
N LYS A 328 19.04 3.25 18.92
CA LYS A 328 19.42 3.45 20.33
C LYS A 328 19.48 4.93 20.73
N VAL A 329 20.08 5.77 19.91
CA VAL A 329 20.18 7.22 20.17
C VAL A 329 18.83 7.91 20.06
N LEU A 330 18.05 7.60 19.01
CA LEU A 330 16.70 8.15 18.80
C LEU A 330 15.78 7.84 19.98
N LEU A 331 15.73 6.55 20.40
CA LEU A 331 14.81 6.09 21.44
C LEU A 331 15.20 6.61 22.83
N ALA A 332 16.47 6.87 23.09
CA ALA A 332 16.95 7.41 24.35
C ALA A 332 16.83 8.93 24.47
N HIS A 333 16.65 9.65 23.34
CA HIS A 333 16.70 11.12 23.34
C HIS A 333 15.50 11.73 24.08
N PRO A 334 15.71 12.69 25.04
CA PRO A 334 14.64 13.24 25.88
C PRO A 334 13.53 13.96 25.10
N ALA A 335 13.84 14.57 23.95
CA ALA A 335 12.89 15.27 23.12
C ALA A 335 11.96 14.35 22.30
N LEU A 336 12.17 13.03 22.30
CA LEU A 336 11.33 12.10 21.56
C LEU A 336 9.93 12.04 22.14
N SER A 337 8.92 12.38 21.34
CA SER A 337 7.50 12.39 21.73
C SER A 337 6.70 11.24 21.10
N GLY A 338 7.24 10.61 20.06
CA GLY A 338 6.61 9.46 19.44
C GLY A 338 7.50 8.75 18.43
N VAL A 339 7.11 7.52 18.11
CA VAL A 339 7.74 6.69 17.08
C VAL A 339 6.66 6.17 16.14
N ALA A 340 6.83 6.41 14.84
CA ALA A 340 6.11 5.72 13.79
C ALA A 340 7.08 4.68 13.18
N PHE A 341 6.73 3.42 13.33
CA PHE A 341 7.58 2.29 12.94
C PHE A 341 6.85 1.34 12.01
N THR A 342 7.50 0.90 10.97
CA THR A 342 7.07 -0.24 10.16
C THR A 342 8.25 -1.18 9.94
N GLY A 343 8.08 -2.47 10.25
CA GLY A 343 9.14 -3.47 10.14
C GLY A 343 8.81 -4.79 10.83
N SER A 344 9.82 -5.48 11.37
CA SER A 344 9.63 -6.77 12.03
C SER A 344 9.01 -6.65 13.42
N ASN A 345 8.32 -7.71 13.86
CA ASN A 345 7.76 -7.82 15.22
C ASN A 345 8.82 -7.73 16.29
N GLU A 346 9.99 -8.32 16.04
CA GLU A 346 11.12 -8.31 16.98
C GLU A 346 11.58 -6.87 17.21
N THR A 347 11.75 -6.09 16.16
CA THR A 347 12.15 -4.68 16.25
C THR A 347 11.08 -3.83 16.92
N ALA A 348 9.79 -4.03 16.59
CA ALA A 348 8.68 -3.34 17.26
C ALA A 348 8.68 -3.60 18.78
N SER A 349 8.94 -4.86 19.18
CA SER A 349 9.04 -5.25 20.59
C SER A 349 10.24 -4.62 21.30
N ILE A 350 11.39 -4.47 20.61
CA ILE A 350 12.57 -3.77 21.14
C ILE A 350 12.24 -2.29 21.35
N ILE A 351 11.63 -1.63 20.35
CA ILE A 351 11.21 -0.23 20.45
C ILE A 351 10.23 -0.04 21.61
N ASN A 352 9.19 -0.87 21.71
CA ASN A 352 8.18 -0.76 22.76
C ASN A 352 8.80 -0.87 24.15
N ARG A 353 9.69 -1.85 24.37
CA ARG A 353 10.41 -1.99 25.65
C ARG A 353 11.31 -0.79 25.94
N ALA A 354 12.02 -0.28 24.94
CA ALA A 354 12.88 0.89 25.09
C ALA A 354 12.07 2.14 25.48
N LEU A 355 10.91 2.36 24.87
CA LEU A 355 10.02 3.46 25.21
C LEU A 355 9.43 3.32 26.62
N ALA A 356 9.04 2.11 27.02
CA ALA A 356 8.49 1.83 28.35
C ALA A 356 9.52 1.99 29.49
N ALA A 357 10.82 1.83 29.19
CA ALA A 357 11.91 1.97 30.15
C ALA A 357 12.38 3.42 30.36
N ARG A 358 11.79 4.40 29.67
CA ARG A 358 12.18 5.82 29.76
C ARG A 358 11.55 6.48 30.98
N ASP A 359 12.33 7.34 31.64
CA ASP A 359 11.78 8.33 32.55
C ASP A 359 11.25 9.56 31.79
N GLY A 360 10.24 10.24 32.36
CA GLY A 360 9.66 11.47 31.81
C GLY A 360 8.37 11.24 31.01
N ALA A 361 8.13 12.06 29.97
CA ALA A 361 6.90 11.99 29.17
C ALA A 361 6.79 10.66 28.43
N ILE A 362 5.57 10.10 28.38
CA ILE A 362 5.27 8.82 27.73
C ILE A 362 5.17 9.03 26.21
N PRO A 363 6.09 8.50 25.40
CA PRO A 363 6.03 8.64 23.96
C PRO A 363 4.95 7.75 23.35
N THR A 364 4.37 8.20 22.23
CA THR A 364 3.43 7.39 21.47
C THR A 364 4.19 6.39 20.57
N LEU A 365 3.76 5.13 20.56
CA LEU A 365 4.19 4.15 19.55
C LEU A 365 3.05 3.89 18.56
N ILE A 366 3.35 4.05 17.28
CA ILE A 366 2.55 3.62 16.14
C ILE A 366 3.39 2.58 15.42
N ALA A 367 3.03 1.31 15.55
CA ALA A 367 3.78 0.21 14.96
C ALA A 367 2.89 -0.54 13.97
N GLU A 368 3.43 -0.80 12.79
CA GLU A 368 2.90 -1.69 11.77
C GLU A 368 3.92 -2.77 11.48
N THR A 369 3.51 -4.02 11.55
CA THR A 369 4.41 -5.17 11.45
C THR A 369 3.91 -6.20 10.45
N GLY A 370 4.56 -7.36 10.37
CA GLY A 370 4.23 -8.42 9.42
C GLY A 370 2.93 -9.15 9.71
N GLY A 371 2.64 -10.19 8.92
CA GLY A 371 1.44 -11.00 9.03
C GLY A 371 1.62 -12.43 8.54
N MET A 372 0.99 -13.37 9.23
CA MET A 372 0.77 -14.74 8.75
C MET A 372 -0.50 -14.78 7.89
N ASN A 373 -0.53 -13.90 6.88
CA ASN A 373 -1.72 -13.64 6.10
C ASN A 373 -2.17 -14.86 5.31
N ALA A 374 -3.47 -15.12 5.33
CA ALA A 374 -4.06 -16.26 4.67
C ALA A 374 -5.03 -15.84 3.55
N MET A 375 -5.21 -16.73 2.59
CA MET A 375 -6.33 -16.72 1.68
C MET A 375 -7.12 -18.02 1.83
N ILE A 376 -8.44 -17.93 1.97
CA ILE A 376 -9.34 -19.07 2.09
C ILE A 376 -10.11 -19.21 0.78
N VAL A 377 -10.14 -20.43 0.23
CA VAL A 377 -10.87 -20.76 -1.00
C VAL A 377 -11.82 -21.90 -0.70
N ASP A 378 -13.13 -21.64 -0.71
CA ASP A 378 -14.14 -22.66 -0.54
C ASP A 378 -14.57 -23.31 -1.88
N SER A 379 -15.41 -24.34 -1.81
CA SER A 379 -15.87 -25.08 -2.99
C SER A 379 -16.74 -24.24 -3.93
N SER A 380 -17.29 -23.14 -3.48
CA SER A 380 -18.14 -22.25 -4.29
C SER A 380 -17.35 -21.21 -5.07
N ALA A 381 -16.07 -20.99 -4.75
CA ALA A 381 -15.21 -20.01 -5.40
C ALA A 381 -15.08 -20.23 -6.92
N LEU A 382 -14.82 -19.15 -7.66
CA LEU A 382 -14.41 -19.26 -9.06
C LEU A 382 -12.91 -19.59 -9.11
N PRO A 383 -12.51 -20.81 -9.48
CA PRO A 383 -11.11 -21.24 -9.33
C PRO A 383 -10.12 -20.39 -10.12
N GLU A 384 -10.50 -19.94 -11.32
CA GLU A 384 -9.67 -19.13 -12.21
C GLU A 384 -9.36 -17.77 -11.57
N GLN A 385 -10.35 -17.13 -10.96
CA GLN A 385 -10.19 -15.88 -10.23
C GLN A 385 -9.37 -16.10 -8.95
N ALA A 386 -9.69 -17.14 -8.18
CA ALA A 386 -8.97 -17.44 -6.95
C ALA A 386 -7.48 -17.69 -7.21
N VAL A 387 -7.12 -18.48 -8.23
CA VAL A 387 -5.72 -18.73 -8.59
C VAL A 387 -4.99 -17.48 -9.02
N ARG A 388 -5.61 -16.63 -9.87
CA ARG A 388 -5.03 -15.34 -10.25
C ARG A 388 -4.76 -14.46 -9.04
N ASP A 389 -5.73 -14.36 -8.13
CA ASP A 389 -5.64 -13.50 -6.95
C ASP A 389 -4.66 -14.06 -5.91
N VAL A 390 -4.51 -15.40 -5.82
CA VAL A 390 -3.46 -16.06 -5.03
C VAL A 390 -2.07 -15.74 -5.58
N LEU A 391 -1.87 -15.85 -6.90
CA LEU A 391 -0.58 -15.53 -7.54
C LEU A 391 -0.15 -14.09 -7.24
N ALA A 392 -1.05 -13.14 -7.49
CA ALA A 392 -0.78 -11.73 -7.18
C ALA A 392 -0.49 -11.53 -5.69
N SER A 393 -1.26 -12.17 -4.80
CA SER A 393 -1.11 -11.99 -3.36
C SER A 393 0.16 -12.63 -2.79
N ALA A 394 0.65 -13.73 -3.37
CA ALA A 394 1.79 -14.48 -2.83
C ALA A 394 3.13 -14.08 -3.46
N PHE A 395 3.14 -13.72 -4.74
CA PHE A 395 4.39 -13.62 -5.50
C PHE A 395 4.71 -12.21 -6.03
N ASP A 396 3.73 -11.31 -6.09
CA ASP A 396 3.99 -9.93 -6.48
C ASP A 396 5.01 -9.29 -5.53
N SER A 397 5.94 -8.49 -6.08
CA SER A 397 7.08 -7.92 -5.35
C SER A 397 7.98 -9.00 -4.68
N ALA A 398 8.11 -10.18 -5.29
CA ALA A 398 8.77 -11.36 -4.73
C ALA A 398 8.21 -11.78 -3.34
N GLY A 399 6.90 -11.60 -3.12
CA GLY A 399 6.25 -11.87 -1.83
C GLY A 399 6.70 -10.96 -0.68
N GLN A 400 7.42 -9.86 -0.97
CA GLN A 400 7.99 -8.94 0.03
C GLN A 400 7.02 -7.83 0.41
N ARG A 401 5.75 -8.19 0.65
CA ARG A 401 4.72 -7.29 1.16
C ARG A 401 4.24 -7.78 2.53
N CYS A 402 4.00 -6.85 3.46
CA CYS A 402 3.38 -7.18 4.74
C CYS A 402 1.99 -7.83 4.56
N SER A 403 1.28 -7.48 3.48
CA SER A 403 -0.02 -8.03 3.10
C SER A 403 0.04 -9.32 2.28
N ALA A 404 1.22 -9.81 1.89
CA ALA A 404 1.33 -10.97 1.00
C ALA A 404 0.74 -12.25 1.64
N ALA A 405 0.07 -13.06 0.80
CA ALA A 405 -0.45 -14.34 1.22
C ALA A 405 0.69 -15.32 1.53
N ARG A 406 0.78 -15.74 2.78
CA ARG A 406 1.74 -16.77 3.25
C ARG A 406 1.10 -18.15 3.27
N LEU A 407 -0.21 -18.16 3.48
CA LEU A 407 -1.05 -19.33 3.62
C LEU A 407 -2.19 -19.32 2.60
N LEU A 408 -2.46 -20.46 2.01
CA LEU A 408 -3.64 -20.71 1.19
C LEU A 408 -4.40 -21.90 1.77
N PHE A 409 -5.56 -21.62 2.35
CA PHE A 409 -6.49 -22.68 2.77
C PHE A 409 -7.41 -23.01 1.61
N VAL A 410 -7.46 -24.29 1.23
CA VAL A 410 -8.33 -24.76 0.12
C VAL A 410 -9.22 -25.87 0.62
N GLN A 411 -10.52 -25.73 0.38
CA GLN A 411 -11.49 -26.77 0.74
C GLN A 411 -11.21 -28.08 -0.03
N ASP A 412 -11.27 -29.21 0.64
CA ASP A 412 -10.87 -30.53 0.12
C ASP A 412 -11.52 -30.87 -1.22
N ASP A 413 -12.82 -30.57 -1.37
CA ASP A 413 -13.61 -30.91 -2.58
C ASP A 413 -13.04 -30.27 -3.86
N VAL A 414 -12.40 -29.12 -3.76
CA VAL A 414 -11.83 -28.36 -4.90
C VAL A 414 -10.31 -28.31 -4.89
N ALA A 415 -9.66 -28.79 -3.82
CA ALA A 415 -8.22 -28.65 -3.62
C ALA A 415 -7.40 -29.23 -4.78
N GLY A 416 -7.78 -30.42 -5.28
CA GLY A 416 -7.09 -31.04 -6.41
C GLY A 416 -7.07 -30.16 -7.66
N ARG A 417 -8.20 -29.52 -7.98
CA ARG A 417 -8.34 -28.62 -9.13
C ARG A 417 -7.59 -27.31 -8.91
N VAL A 418 -7.80 -26.65 -7.78
CA VAL A 418 -7.19 -25.35 -7.47
C VAL A 418 -5.66 -25.46 -7.41
N ILE A 419 -5.12 -26.48 -6.73
CA ILE A 419 -3.67 -26.72 -6.64
C ILE A 419 -3.07 -27.05 -8.03
N GLY A 420 -3.80 -27.85 -8.85
CA GLY A 420 -3.37 -28.15 -10.22
C GLY A 420 -3.29 -26.89 -11.09
N MET A 421 -4.29 -26.02 -11.02
CA MET A 421 -4.32 -24.73 -11.73
C MET A 421 -3.23 -23.77 -11.20
N LEU A 422 -3.07 -23.69 -9.87
CA LEU A 422 -2.03 -22.87 -9.24
C LEU A 422 -0.63 -23.29 -9.71
N LYS A 423 -0.35 -24.60 -9.74
CA LYS A 423 0.91 -25.14 -10.25
C LYS A 423 1.16 -24.74 -11.70
N GLY A 424 0.14 -24.84 -12.56
CA GLY A 424 0.23 -24.44 -13.97
C GLY A 424 0.49 -22.94 -14.12
N ALA A 425 -0.25 -22.13 -13.38
CA ALA A 425 -0.10 -20.68 -13.44
C ALA A 425 1.24 -20.19 -12.85
N MET A 426 1.74 -20.83 -11.78
CA MET A 426 3.08 -20.52 -11.25
C MET A 426 4.18 -20.84 -12.27
N ALA A 427 4.02 -21.89 -13.10
CA ALA A 427 5.02 -22.25 -14.09
C ALA A 427 5.20 -21.20 -15.19
N GLU A 428 4.25 -20.31 -15.38
CA GLU A 428 4.31 -19.19 -16.34
C GLU A 428 4.99 -17.93 -15.75
N LEU A 429 5.26 -17.88 -14.43
CA LEU A 429 5.92 -16.73 -13.81
C LEU A 429 7.35 -16.58 -14.30
N LYS A 430 7.69 -15.39 -14.76
CA LYS A 430 9.04 -15.00 -15.17
C LYS A 430 9.77 -14.34 -14.00
N VAL A 431 10.91 -14.93 -13.62
CA VAL A 431 11.82 -14.39 -12.61
C VAL A 431 13.02 -13.77 -13.34
N GLY A 432 13.33 -12.50 -13.07
CA GLY A 432 14.42 -11.84 -13.79
C GLY A 432 14.63 -10.37 -13.42
N ASP A 433 15.32 -9.63 -14.30
CA ASP A 433 15.59 -8.20 -14.13
C ASP A 433 14.27 -7.42 -13.98
N PRO A 434 14.06 -6.69 -12.87
CA PRO A 434 12.85 -5.92 -12.65
C PRO A 434 12.67 -4.74 -13.62
N MET A 435 13.68 -4.37 -14.41
CA MET A 435 13.55 -3.40 -15.51
C MET A 435 12.83 -3.97 -16.73
N GLU A 436 12.84 -5.29 -16.89
CA GLU A 436 12.17 -5.93 -18.01
C GLU A 436 10.65 -5.96 -17.76
N PHE A 437 9.86 -5.40 -18.69
CA PHE A 437 8.40 -5.35 -18.55
C PHE A 437 7.75 -6.73 -18.42
N ALA A 438 8.39 -7.76 -18.95
CA ALA A 438 7.91 -9.14 -18.87
C ALA A 438 8.27 -9.85 -17.55
N THR A 439 8.98 -9.20 -16.64
CA THR A 439 9.36 -9.79 -15.34
C THR A 439 8.20 -9.69 -14.35
N ASP A 440 7.72 -10.84 -13.88
CA ASP A 440 6.68 -10.92 -12.85
C ASP A 440 7.28 -10.85 -11.43
N VAL A 441 8.46 -11.49 -11.24
CA VAL A 441 9.08 -11.63 -9.92
C VAL A 441 10.54 -11.16 -10.00
N GLY A 442 10.84 -10.10 -9.29
CA GLY A 442 12.18 -9.56 -9.14
C GLY A 442 13.00 -10.26 -8.02
N PRO A 443 14.17 -9.70 -7.65
CA PRO A 443 15.00 -10.21 -6.56
C PRO A 443 14.37 -9.96 -5.19
N VAL A 444 14.84 -10.69 -4.17
CA VAL A 444 14.66 -10.27 -2.78
C VAL A 444 15.73 -9.24 -2.41
N ILE A 445 15.48 -8.49 -1.35
CA ILE A 445 16.21 -7.25 -1.07
C ILE A 445 17.72 -7.43 -0.86
N ASP A 446 18.15 -8.49 -0.18
CA ASP A 446 19.55 -8.72 0.16
C ASP A 446 19.87 -10.21 0.34
N GLU A 447 21.13 -10.48 0.62
CA GLU A 447 21.65 -11.84 0.80
C GLU A 447 21.12 -12.52 2.07
N ASP A 448 20.89 -11.76 3.14
CA ASP A 448 20.36 -12.30 4.40
C ASP A 448 18.92 -12.79 4.20
N ALA A 449 18.11 -12.01 3.49
CA ALA A 449 16.76 -12.42 3.10
C ALA A 449 16.81 -13.67 2.20
N ARG A 450 17.68 -13.71 1.20
CA ARG A 450 17.86 -14.88 0.30
C ARG A 450 18.25 -16.12 1.08
N ALA A 451 19.26 -16.03 1.93
CA ALA A 451 19.76 -17.15 2.72
C ALA A 451 18.68 -17.70 3.67
N GLY A 452 17.94 -16.82 4.35
CA GLY A 452 16.84 -17.20 5.22
C GLY A 452 15.71 -17.93 4.48
N LEU A 453 15.35 -17.45 3.30
CA LEU A 453 14.31 -18.06 2.46
C LEU A 453 14.74 -19.41 1.89
N GLU A 454 15.97 -19.54 1.41
CA GLU A 454 16.49 -20.84 0.91
C GLU A 454 16.61 -21.87 2.03
N ALA A 455 17.02 -21.47 3.25
CA ALA A 455 16.99 -22.34 4.41
C ALA A 455 15.57 -22.82 4.76
N HIS A 456 14.59 -21.91 4.70
CA HIS A 456 13.18 -22.28 4.89
C HIS A 456 12.70 -23.26 3.81
N LYS A 457 12.97 -23.00 2.54
CA LYS A 457 12.62 -23.89 1.42
C LYS A 457 13.26 -25.27 1.56
N ALA A 458 14.52 -25.33 2.01
CA ALA A 458 15.21 -26.60 2.26
C ALA A 458 14.50 -27.41 3.36
N ARG A 459 14.09 -26.77 4.46
CA ARG A 459 13.29 -27.39 5.51
C ARG A 459 11.95 -27.89 4.98
N MET A 460 11.22 -27.08 4.22
CA MET A 460 9.93 -27.46 3.64
C MET A 460 10.04 -28.66 2.68
N ARG A 461 11.11 -28.73 1.87
CA ARG A 461 11.34 -29.92 1.00
C ARG A 461 11.60 -31.19 1.79
N ALA A 462 12.17 -31.09 2.98
CA ALA A 462 12.48 -32.25 3.82
C ALA A 462 11.28 -32.72 4.66
N GLU A 463 10.43 -31.79 5.10
CA GLU A 463 9.36 -32.06 6.06
C GLU A 463 7.96 -32.13 5.42
N GLU A 464 7.75 -31.46 4.28
CA GLU A 464 6.43 -31.25 3.70
C GLU A 464 6.40 -31.58 2.20
N LYS A 465 5.19 -31.62 1.61
CA LYS A 465 5.02 -31.97 0.20
C LYS A 465 5.24 -30.77 -0.71
N THR A 466 6.25 -30.85 -1.57
CA THR A 466 6.48 -29.83 -2.61
C THR A 466 5.40 -29.90 -3.69
N ILE A 467 4.67 -28.79 -3.91
CA ILE A 467 3.75 -28.62 -5.04
C ILE A 467 4.55 -28.22 -6.28
N ILE A 468 5.35 -27.15 -6.15
CA ILE A 468 6.23 -26.65 -7.20
C ILE A 468 7.38 -25.84 -6.58
N ASN A 469 8.53 -25.88 -7.23
CA ASN A 469 9.64 -24.95 -7.00
C ASN A 469 10.19 -24.58 -8.38
N LEU A 470 10.09 -23.31 -8.76
CA LEU A 470 10.53 -22.86 -10.07
C LEU A 470 12.07 -22.93 -10.19
N PRO A 471 12.61 -23.11 -11.40
CA PRO A 471 14.02 -22.89 -11.65
C PRO A 471 14.33 -21.38 -11.70
N LEU A 472 15.58 -21.02 -11.44
CA LEU A 472 16.12 -19.70 -11.76
C LEU A 472 16.91 -19.75 -13.07
N GLY A 473 16.77 -18.72 -13.90
CA GLY A 473 17.57 -18.52 -15.10
C GLY A 473 19.03 -18.17 -14.78
N ALA A 474 19.92 -18.29 -15.77
CA ALA A 474 21.33 -17.94 -15.60
C ALA A 474 21.55 -16.44 -15.34
N ASP A 475 20.65 -15.60 -15.81
CA ASP A 475 20.59 -14.16 -15.60
C ASP A 475 20.37 -13.76 -14.13
N CYS A 476 19.81 -14.67 -13.33
CA CYS A 476 19.63 -14.47 -11.88
C CYS A 476 20.89 -14.74 -11.03
N SER A 477 21.99 -15.22 -11.64
CA SER A 477 23.18 -15.73 -10.92
C SER A 477 23.95 -14.69 -10.12
N HIS A 478 23.84 -13.41 -10.46
CA HIS A 478 24.56 -12.31 -9.83
C HIS A 478 23.71 -11.47 -8.86
N GLY A 479 22.42 -11.80 -8.76
CA GLY A 479 21.47 -11.12 -7.87
C GLY A 479 21.07 -11.95 -6.66
N THR A 480 20.20 -11.37 -5.86
CA THR A 480 19.62 -12.00 -4.66
C THR A 480 18.27 -12.64 -4.96
N PHE A 481 18.18 -13.44 -6.02
CA PHE A 481 16.93 -14.07 -6.42
C PHE A 481 16.60 -15.31 -5.58
N VAL A 482 15.31 -15.49 -5.33
CA VAL A 482 14.72 -16.69 -4.73
C VAL A 482 13.63 -17.20 -5.65
N ALA A 483 13.76 -18.44 -6.09
CA ALA A 483 12.76 -19.06 -6.95
C ALA A 483 11.42 -19.19 -6.22
N PRO A 484 10.29 -18.73 -6.81
CA PRO A 484 8.97 -18.96 -6.27
C PRO A 484 8.69 -20.44 -5.99
N ALA A 485 8.11 -20.72 -4.83
CA ALA A 485 7.83 -22.09 -4.41
C ALA A 485 6.47 -22.19 -3.70
N ALA A 486 5.83 -23.35 -3.82
CA ALA A 486 4.62 -23.69 -3.07
C ALA A 486 4.77 -25.08 -2.43
N PHE A 487 4.35 -25.19 -1.17
CA PHE A 487 4.39 -26.42 -0.37
C PHE A 487 3.01 -26.71 0.20
N GLU A 488 2.60 -27.99 0.19
CA GLU A 488 1.38 -28.43 0.85
C GLU A 488 1.75 -28.90 2.26
N LEU A 489 1.20 -28.20 3.26
CA LEU A 489 1.45 -28.46 4.68
C LEU A 489 0.40 -29.37 5.27
N SER A 490 0.83 -30.21 6.20
CA SER A 490 -0.07 -31.01 7.05
C SER A 490 -0.82 -30.15 8.08
N SER A 491 -0.23 -29.04 8.52
CA SER A 491 -0.80 -28.12 9.50
C SER A 491 -0.09 -26.74 9.45
N ILE A 492 -0.83 -25.67 9.76
CA ILE A 492 -0.27 -24.33 9.96
C ILE A 492 0.82 -24.30 11.04
N ALA A 493 0.81 -25.23 12.00
CA ALA A 493 1.81 -25.31 13.06
C ALA A 493 3.25 -25.54 12.57
N ALA A 494 3.42 -25.98 11.32
CA ALA A 494 4.74 -26.03 10.66
C ALA A 494 5.38 -24.66 10.46
N LEU A 495 4.58 -23.58 10.48
CA LEU A 495 5.06 -22.20 10.34
C LEU A 495 5.15 -21.53 11.70
N LYS A 496 6.37 -21.27 12.17
CA LYS A 496 6.63 -20.63 13.47
C LYS A 496 6.71 -19.10 13.40
N ARG A 497 6.89 -18.54 12.21
CA ARG A 497 7.03 -17.10 11.96
C ARG A 497 6.66 -16.79 10.52
N GLU A 498 6.47 -15.52 10.22
CA GLU A 498 6.29 -15.03 8.85
C GLU A 498 7.49 -15.41 7.96
N VAL A 499 7.20 -15.85 6.74
CA VAL A 499 8.17 -16.14 5.67
C VAL A 499 8.06 -15.03 4.63
N PHE A 500 8.91 -14.02 4.74
CA PHE A 500 8.82 -12.78 3.97
C PHE A 500 9.52 -12.89 2.61
N GLY A 501 8.88 -13.63 1.69
CA GLY A 501 9.42 -13.90 0.36
C GLY A 501 8.46 -14.71 -0.52
N PRO A 502 8.88 -15.15 -1.71
CA PRO A 502 8.02 -15.78 -2.71
C PRO A 502 7.77 -17.27 -2.41
N VAL A 503 7.26 -17.55 -1.21
CA VAL A 503 6.97 -18.92 -0.74
C VAL A 503 5.54 -18.99 -0.23
N LEU A 504 4.72 -19.83 -0.85
CA LEU A 504 3.33 -20.05 -0.49
C LEU A 504 3.17 -21.42 0.18
N HIS A 505 2.35 -21.47 1.23
CA HIS A 505 2.03 -22.69 1.97
C HIS A 505 0.55 -23.01 1.83
N VAL A 506 0.22 -24.20 1.35
CA VAL A 506 -1.15 -24.64 1.09
C VAL A 506 -1.59 -25.63 2.17
N VAL A 507 -2.75 -25.39 2.75
CA VAL A 507 -3.35 -26.26 3.77
C VAL A 507 -4.76 -26.63 3.28
N ARG A 508 -5.10 -27.93 3.32
CA ARG A 508 -6.45 -28.37 3.00
C ARG A 508 -7.33 -28.31 4.24
N PHE A 509 -8.62 -28.08 4.03
CA PHE A 509 -9.61 -28.14 5.11
C PHE A 509 -10.93 -28.77 4.64
N ALA A 510 -11.63 -29.46 5.54
CA ALA A 510 -12.95 -30.01 5.27
C ALA A 510 -14.01 -28.90 5.22
N GLY A 511 -15.01 -29.01 4.34
CA GLY A 511 -15.97 -27.95 4.06
C GLY A 511 -16.80 -27.48 5.26
N ASP A 512 -17.05 -28.36 6.24
CA ASP A 512 -17.72 -28.04 7.50
C ASP A 512 -16.80 -27.45 8.58
N ARG A 513 -15.50 -27.27 8.29
CA ARG A 513 -14.46 -26.88 9.25
C ARG A 513 -13.88 -25.48 9.00
N VAL A 514 -14.59 -24.60 8.28
CA VAL A 514 -14.14 -23.21 8.07
C VAL A 514 -13.93 -22.48 9.40
N GLY A 515 -14.71 -22.81 10.42
CA GLY A 515 -14.55 -22.28 11.77
C GLY A 515 -13.19 -22.60 12.39
N ASP A 516 -12.69 -23.82 12.20
CA ASP A 516 -11.37 -24.23 12.73
C ASP A 516 -10.23 -23.50 12.00
N VAL A 517 -10.40 -23.20 10.71
CA VAL A 517 -9.47 -22.36 9.96
C VAL A 517 -9.40 -20.97 10.59
N CYS A 518 -10.56 -20.37 10.90
CA CYS A 518 -10.61 -19.07 11.58
C CYS A 518 -9.90 -19.10 12.95
N ASP A 519 -10.15 -20.14 13.73
CA ASP A 519 -9.55 -20.29 15.06
C ASP A 519 -8.03 -20.51 14.97
N ALA A 520 -7.56 -21.30 14.00
CA ALA A 520 -6.13 -21.52 13.74
C ALA A 520 -5.43 -20.21 13.32
N LEU A 521 -6.08 -19.39 12.50
CA LEU A 521 -5.55 -18.07 12.11
C LEU A 521 -5.46 -17.14 13.31
N ASN A 522 -6.51 -17.03 14.12
CA ASN A 522 -6.50 -16.20 15.32
C ASN A 522 -5.41 -16.65 16.33
N ALA A 523 -5.18 -17.97 16.43
CA ALA A 523 -4.17 -18.54 17.31
C ALA A 523 -2.72 -18.16 16.94
N THR A 524 -2.47 -17.69 15.72
CA THR A 524 -1.16 -17.18 15.31
C THR A 524 -0.79 -15.87 16.01
N GLY A 525 -1.79 -15.13 16.51
CA GLY A 525 -1.65 -13.81 17.10
C GLY A 525 -1.45 -12.68 16.08
N TYR A 526 -1.29 -12.98 14.79
CA TYR A 526 -1.24 -12.00 13.71
C TYR A 526 -2.65 -11.64 13.24
N GLY A 527 -2.82 -10.40 12.77
CA GLY A 527 -4.10 -9.93 12.26
C GLY A 527 -3.93 -8.77 11.27
N LEU A 528 -3.25 -8.99 10.13
CA LEU A 528 -3.04 -7.92 9.14
C LEU A 528 -4.01 -8.03 7.96
N THR A 529 -3.87 -9.05 7.10
CA THR A 529 -4.75 -9.24 5.94
C THR A 529 -5.30 -10.66 5.86
N LEU A 530 -6.51 -10.78 5.31
CA LEU A 530 -7.18 -12.03 4.99
C LEU A 530 -7.89 -11.91 3.64
N GLY A 531 -7.62 -12.86 2.73
CA GLY A 531 -8.40 -13.06 1.51
C GLY A 531 -9.44 -14.17 1.70
N LEU A 532 -10.58 -14.03 1.07
CA LEU A 532 -11.61 -15.07 1.02
C LEU A 532 -12.21 -15.14 -0.38
N HIS A 533 -12.18 -16.30 -0.99
CA HIS A 533 -12.92 -16.60 -2.22
C HIS A 533 -14.09 -17.53 -1.92
N THR A 534 -15.28 -16.99 -2.03
CA THR A 534 -16.55 -17.69 -1.82
C THR A 534 -17.67 -17.00 -2.59
N ARG A 535 -18.69 -17.77 -2.99
CA ARG A 535 -19.96 -17.24 -3.50
C ARG A 535 -21.11 -17.48 -2.50
N ILE A 536 -20.78 -17.90 -1.29
CA ILE A 536 -21.74 -18.14 -0.21
C ILE A 536 -21.64 -17.00 0.80
N GLU A 537 -22.66 -16.15 0.84
CA GLU A 537 -22.71 -14.96 1.69
C GLU A 537 -22.59 -15.30 3.18
N SER A 538 -23.25 -16.41 3.63
CA SER A 538 -23.16 -16.86 5.02
C SER A 538 -21.74 -17.26 5.42
N THR A 539 -20.96 -17.86 4.52
CA THR A 539 -19.54 -18.17 4.76
C THR A 539 -18.73 -16.88 4.93
N ALA A 540 -18.95 -15.91 4.05
CA ALA A 540 -18.27 -14.60 4.15
C ALA A 540 -18.61 -13.90 5.48
N ALA A 541 -19.88 -13.92 5.88
CA ALA A 541 -20.34 -13.33 7.14
C ALA A 541 -19.77 -14.07 8.37
N GLU A 542 -19.66 -15.39 8.34
CA GLU A 542 -19.07 -16.18 9.41
C GLU A 542 -17.58 -15.88 9.57
N VAL A 543 -16.80 -15.93 8.50
CA VAL A 543 -15.37 -15.63 8.50
C VAL A 543 -15.12 -14.21 8.99
N ARG A 544 -15.88 -13.22 8.48
CA ARG A 544 -15.79 -11.82 8.91
C ARG A 544 -16.04 -11.63 10.41
N ARG A 545 -16.97 -12.40 10.98
CA ARG A 545 -17.29 -12.31 12.41
C ARG A 545 -16.22 -12.96 13.29
N ARG A 546 -15.59 -14.06 12.81
CA ARG A 546 -14.68 -14.89 13.63
C ARG A 546 -13.23 -14.48 13.55
N VAL A 547 -12.73 -14.06 12.39
CA VAL A 547 -11.31 -13.75 12.22
C VAL A 547 -11.00 -12.32 12.67
N ARG A 548 -9.99 -12.19 13.52
CA ARG A 548 -9.44 -10.91 13.96
C ARG A 548 -8.37 -10.45 12.97
N VAL A 549 -8.74 -9.59 12.06
CA VAL A 549 -7.85 -9.11 11.00
C VAL A 549 -8.17 -7.66 10.64
N GLY A 550 -7.13 -6.88 10.42
CA GLY A 550 -7.28 -5.48 10.06
C GLY A 550 -7.97 -5.29 8.71
N ASN A 551 -7.60 -6.04 7.70
CA ASN A 551 -8.15 -5.93 6.35
C ASN A 551 -8.61 -7.28 5.82
N MET A 552 -9.89 -7.41 5.52
CA MET A 552 -10.47 -8.58 4.88
C MET A 552 -10.91 -8.25 3.45
N TYR A 553 -10.54 -9.11 2.51
CA TYR A 553 -10.83 -8.96 1.08
C TYR A 553 -11.62 -10.16 0.56
N VAL A 554 -12.78 -9.92 -0.03
CA VAL A 554 -13.64 -10.99 -0.56
C VAL A 554 -13.62 -10.96 -2.08
N ASN A 555 -13.36 -12.12 -2.69
CA ASN A 555 -13.31 -12.33 -4.14
C ASN A 555 -12.36 -11.36 -4.88
N ARG A 556 -11.22 -11.09 -4.29
CA ARG A 556 -10.12 -10.30 -4.87
C ARG A 556 -8.79 -10.62 -4.18
N ASN A 557 -7.68 -10.13 -4.76
CA ASN A 557 -6.38 -10.21 -4.09
C ASN A 557 -6.34 -9.37 -2.80
N GLN A 558 -5.42 -9.68 -1.90
CA GLN A 558 -5.29 -9.07 -0.58
C GLN A 558 -4.14 -8.07 -0.43
N ILE A 559 -3.49 -7.67 -1.53
CA ILE A 559 -2.28 -6.83 -1.51
C ILE A 559 -2.51 -5.37 -1.94
N GLY A 560 -3.70 -4.99 -2.33
CA GLY A 560 -3.99 -3.66 -2.86
C GLY A 560 -4.78 -2.80 -1.89
N ALA A 561 -4.13 -2.15 -0.92
CA ALA A 561 -4.74 -1.09 -0.12
C ALA A 561 -4.73 0.23 -0.91
N VAL A 562 -5.78 1.05 -0.74
CA VAL A 562 -5.90 2.37 -1.38
C VAL A 562 -6.09 3.42 -0.31
N VAL A 563 -5.20 4.40 -0.28
CA VAL A 563 -5.22 5.51 0.70
C VAL A 563 -6.58 6.23 0.68
N GLY A 564 -7.20 6.35 1.83
CA GLY A 564 -8.50 6.97 2.01
C GLY A 564 -9.72 6.10 1.67
N ALA A 565 -9.54 5.01 0.89
CA ALA A 565 -10.61 4.09 0.51
C ALA A 565 -10.52 2.74 1.25
N GLN A 566 -9.31 2.24 1.41
CA GLN A 566 -9.00 0.98 2.10
C GLN A 566 -7.84 1.22 3.08
N PRO A 567 -8.07 1.90 4.21
CA PRO A 567 -7.03 2.15 5.19
C PRO A 567 -6.35 0.85 5.64
N PHE A 568 -5.03 0.89 5.78
CA PHE A 568 -4.22 -0.29 6.00
C PHE A 568 -3.58 -0.31 7.38
N GLY A 569 -3.68 -1.46 8.05
CA GLY A 569 -3.06 -1.70 9.36
C GLY A 569 -3.68 -2.91 10.04
N GLY A 570 -2.90 -3.54 10.91
CA GLY A 570 -3.27 -4.74 11.62
C GLY A 570 -3.56 -4.55 13.11
N GLU A 571 -3.85 -5.67 13.76
CA GLU A 571 -4.01 -5.79 15.22
C GLU A 571 -3.16 -6.94 15.78
N GLY A 572 -3.05 -7.04 17.08
CA GLY A 572 -2.26 -8.08 17.74
C GLY A 572 -0.77 -7.94 17.41
N LEU A 573 -0.15 -9.01 16.90
CA LEU A 573 1.24 -8.99 16.46
C LEU A 573 1.47 -8.17 15.19
N SER A 574 0.42 -7.76 14.48
CA SER A 574 0.55 -7.06 13.19
C SER A 574 0.47 -5.53 13.29
N GLY A 575 0.16 -4.97 14.44
CA GLY A 575 0.18 -3.52 14.58
C GLY A 575 -0.58 -3.00 15.80
N THR A 576 -0.41 -1.70 16.04
CA THR A 576 -1.04 -0.99 17.16
C THR A 576 -2.30 -0.22 16.75
N GLY A 577 -2.52 -0.06 15.42
CA GLY A 577 -3.51 0.89 14.90
C GLY A 577 -3.25 2.35 15.36
N PRO A 578 -4.08 3.27 14.92
CA PRO A 578 -5.07 3.16 13.86
C PRO A 578 -4.44 3.00 12.47
N LYS A 579 -5.27 2.71 11.47
CA LYS A 579 -4.82 2.36 10.13
C LYS A 579 -4.22 3.53 9.36
N ALA A 580 -3.06 3.31 8.74
CA ALA A 580 -2.45 4.27 7.82
C ALA A 580 -3.37 4.54 6.62
N GLY A 581 -3.40 5.78 6.14
CA GLY A 581 -4.32 6.22 5.09
C GLY A 581 -5.79 6.22 5.51
N GLY A 582 -6.07 6.21 6.81
CA GLY A 582 -7.40 6.21 7.38
C GLY A 582 -7.77 7.50 8.11
N PRO A 583 -9.06 7.72 8.39
CA PRO A 583 -9.55 8.97 8.97
C PRO A 583 -9.07 9.24 10.41
N HIS A 584 -8.59 8.22 11.11
CA HIS A 584 -8.17 8.35 12.51
C HIS A 584 -6.64 8.35 12.68
N TYR A 585 -5.86 8.24 11.59
CA TYR A 585 -4.42 8.05 11.69
C TYR A 585 -3.72 9.28 12.26
N LEU A 586 -4.08 10.49 11.81
CA LEU A 586 -3.48 11.73 12.28
C LEU A 586 -3.71 11.98 13.78
N HIS A 587 -4.82 11.53 14.34
CA HIS A 587 -5.13 11.69 15.77
C HIS A 587 -4.10 10.99 16.67
N ARG A 588 -3.46 9.92 16.20
CA ARG A 588 -2.41 9.23 16.98
C ARG A 588 -1.12 10.06 17.09
N PHE A 589 -0.89 10.93 16.11
CA PHE A 589 0.22 11.89 16.12
C PHE A 589 -0.09 13.18 16.86
N ALA A 590 -1.35 13.40 17.25
CA ALA A 590 -1.82 14.62 17.87
C ALA A 590 -2.08 14.47 19.37
N THR A 591 -2.13 15.61 20.05
CA THR A 591 -2.67 15.75 21.40
C THR A 591 -3.78 16.77 21.41
N GLU A 592 -4.75 16.57 22.27
CA GLU A 592 -5.91 17.46 22.45
C GLU A 592 -5.62 18.51 23.53
N ARG A 593 -6.06 19.75 23.28
CA ARG A 593 -6.07 20.83 24.27
C ARG A 593 -7.45 21.45 24.35
N VAL A 594 -7.96 21.63 25.55
CA VAL A 594 -9.24 22.29 25.79
C VAL A 594 -8.99 23.64 26.42
N CYS A 595 -9.65 24.67 25.88
CA CYS A 595 -9.71 26.00 26.48
C CYS A 595 -11.18 26.31 26.81
N SER A 596 -11.48 26.51 28.10
CA SER A 596 -12.80 26.98 28.54
C SER A 596 -12.71 28.44 28.95
N THR A 597 -13.54 29.29 28.35
CA THR A 597 -13.59 30.72 28.62
C THR A 597 -14.94 31.08 29.24
N ASP A 598 -14.93 31.64 30.44
CA ASP A 598 -16.13 32.23 31.05
C ASP A 598 -16.45 33.54 30.31
N THR A 599 -17.67 33.63 29.81
CA THR A 599 -18.13 34.78 29.02
C THR A 599 -18.80 35.86 29.89
N THR A 600 -18.86 35.68 31.22
CA THR A 600 -19.51 36.65 32.15
C THR A 600 -18.86 38.03 32.08
N ALA A 601 -17.52 38.12 32.01
CA ALA A 601 -16.81 39.38 31.89
C ALA A 601 -17.03 40.12 30.56
N SER A 602 -17.49 39.41 29.53
CA SER A 602 -17.83 39.97 28.20
C SER A 602 -19.33 40.26 28.02
N GLY A 603 -20.09 40.23 29.10
CA GLY A 603 -21.56 40.50 29.08
C GLY A 603 -22.42 39.23 28.94
N GLY A 604 -21.86 38.07 29.12
CA GLY A 604 -22.55 36.79 29.04
C GLY A 604 -22.68 36.18 27.63
N ASN A 605 -23.27 35.01 27.57
CA ASN A 605 -23.48 34.31 26.28
C ASN A 605 -24.82 34.74 25.67
N ALA A 606 -24.77 35.45 24.55
CA ALA A 606 -25.95 35.91 23.82
C ALA A 606 -26.89 34.76 23.41
N ALA A 607 -26.40 33.54 23.20
CA ALA A 607 -27.21 32.38 22.87
C ALA A 607 -28.11 31.91 24.04
N LEU A 608 -27.69 32.11 25.30
CA LEU A 608 -28.54 31.85 26.46
C LEU A 608 -29.59 32.92 26.69
N MET A 609 -29.36 34.14 26.17
CA MET A 609 -30.32 35.25 26.31
C MET A 609 -31.41 35.20 25.22
N SER A 610 -31.29 34.33 24.22
CA SER A 610 -32.23 34.09 23.14
C SER A 610 -33.12 32.84 23.34
N LEU A 611 -32.93 32.14 24.45
CA LEU A 611 -33.80 31.05 24.92
C LEU A 611 -34.92 31.62 25.79
#